data_e5b4dc702b77e1650fdddf6c893a5d23
#
_entry.id   e5b4dc702b77e1650fdddf6c893a5d23
#
_cell.length_a   1.000
_cell.length_b   1.000
_cell.length_c   1.000
_cell.angle_alpha   90.00
_cell.angle_beta   90.00
_cell.angle_gamma   90.00
#
_symmetry.space_group_name_H-M   'P 1'
#
loop_
_entity.id
_entity.type
_entity.pdbx_description
1 polymer ?
#
loop_
_entity_poly.entity_id
_entity_poly.type
_entity_poly.pdbx_seq_one_letter_code
_entity_poly.pdbx_strand_id
1 'polypeptide(L)'
;MKEILRIQRHDLRAVTRSFFAILILIAVAILPALYAWVNIYANMDPYGSTGNIRIAVASRDSGIVDANGATVNKAQEVMDELRESTAIGWQFPDSADDTIEGVRSGEYYAAIIFEKLYL
;
A
#
# COMPACT_ATOMS: atom_id res chain seq x y z
N MET A 1 3.27 -43.03 29.13
CA MET A 1 4.21 -41.95 28.79
C MET A 1 5.63 -42.41 28.48
N LYS A 2 6.20 -43.34 29.25
CA LYS A 2 7.58 -43.83 29.00
C LYS A 2 7.74 -44.53 27.64
N GLU A 3 6.75 -45.28 27.20
CA GLU A 3 6.78 -45.98 25.91
C GLU A 3 6.73 -45.00 24.71
N ILE A 4 5.92 -43.96 24.80
CA ILE A 4 5.81 -42.93 23.75
C ILE A 4 7.15 -42.22 23.61
N LEU A 5 7.78 -41.82 24.71
CA LEU A 5 9.10 -41.17 24.69
C LEU A 5 10.19 -42.08 24.14
N ARG A 6 10.08 -43.40 24.37
CA ARG A 6 11.05 -44.40 23.86
C ARG A 6 10.92 -44.51 22.33
N ILE A 7 9.71 -44.60 21.82
CA ILE A 7 9.43 -44.65 20.38
C ILE A 7 9.92 -43.38 19.70
N GLN A 8 9.53 -42.22 20.22
CA GLN A 8 9.93 -40.92 19.70
C GLN A 8 11.45 -40.74 19.64
N ARG A 9 12.15 -41.21 20.69
CA ARG A 9 13.62 -41.13 20.73
C ARG A 9 14.30 -42.11 19.75
N HIS A 10 13.68 -43.26 19.50
CA HIS A 10 14.14 -44.22 18.51
C HIS A 10 13.97 -43.66 17.09
N ASP A 11 12.79 -43.12 16.78
CA ASP A 11 12.47 -42.54 15.47
C ASP A 11 13.34 -41.32 15.18
N LEU A 12 13.52 -40.43 16.14
CA LEU A 12 14.40 -39.27 16.01
C LEU A 12 15.87 -39.72 15.74
N ARG A 13 16.34 -40.79 16.41
CA ARG A 13 17.68 -41.30 16.18
C ARG A 13 17.82 -41.98 14.81
N ALA A 14 16.77 -42.62 14.30
CA ALA A 14 16.75 -43.20 12.96
C ALA A 14 16.80 -42.10 11.86
N VAL A 15 16.05 -41.04 12.03
CA VAL A 15 16.05 -39.89 11.13
C VAL A 15 17.42 -39.18 11.13
N THR A 16 18.01 -38.92 12.30
CA THR A 16 19.30 -38.24 12.41
C THR A 16 20.50 -39.08 11.93
N ARG A 17 20.32 -40.37 11.67
CA ARG A 17 21.37 -41.25 11.15
C ARG A 17 21.53 -41.17 9.63
N SER A 18 20.52 -40.68 8.93
CA SER A 18 20.55 -40.53 7.49
C SER A 18 20.78 -39.06 7.11
N PHE A 19 21.84 -38.79 6.37
CA PHE A 19 22.13 -37.45 5.87
C PHE A 19 20.96 -36.86 5.04
N PHE A 20 20.37 -37.68 4.17
CA PHE A 20 19.22 -37.25 3.37
C PHE A 20 17.97 -36.94 4.20
N ALA A 21 17.72 -37.73 5.26
CA ALA A 21 16.59 -37.48 6.15
C ALA A 21 16.76 -36.16 6.94
N ILE A 22 17.96 -35.83 7.37
CA ILE A 22 18.27 -34.55 8.00
C ILE A 22 18.06 -33.43 7.03
N LEU A 23 18.52 -33.55 5.80
CA LEU A 23 18.38 -32.53 4.77
C LEU A 23 16.89 -32.25 4.44
N ILE A 24 16.07 -33.29 4.33
CA ILE A 24 14.62 -33.16 4.13
C ILE A 24 13.98 -32.51 5.36
N LEU A 25 14.35 -32.86 6.56
CA LEU A 25 13.82 -32.29 7.79
C LEU A 25 14.09 -30.76 7.86
N ILE A 26 15.32 -30.39 7.53
CA ILE A 26 15.73 -28.97 7.46
C ILE A 26 14.92 -28.23 6.37
N ALA A 27 14.78 -28.81 5.19
CA ALA A 27 14.00 -28.21 4.11
C ALA A 27 12.54 -28.02 4.50
N VAL A 28 11.90 -29.02 5.10
CA VAL A 28 10.51 -28.95 5.58
C VAL A 28 10.34 -27.92 6.69
N ALA A 29 11.34 -27.71 7.52
CA ALA A 29 11.30 -26.68 8.57
C ALA A 29 11.52 -25.27 8.02
N ILE A 30 12.43 -25.11 7.06
CA ILE A 30 12.81 -23.81 6.50
C ILE A 30 11.73 -23.26 5.55
N LEU A 31 11.13 -24.10 4.69
CA LEU A 31 10.17 -23.66 3.68
C LEU A 31 8.96 -22.90 4.27
N PRO A 32 8.26 -23.41 5.29
CA PRO A 32 7.17 -22.69 5.94
C PRO A 32 7.64 -21.40 6.62
N ALA A 33 8.82 -21.41 7.23
CA ALA A 33 9.40 -20.24 7.89
C ALA A 33 9.73 -19.14 6.88
N LEU A 34 10.34 -19.48 5.74
CA LEU A 34 10.59 -18.54 4.64
C LEU A 34 9.29 -17.99 4.07
N TYR A 35 8.31 -18.86 3.84
CA TYR A 35 7.00 -18.43 3.33
C TYR A 35 6.33 -17.45 4.28
N ALA A 36 6.29 -17.76 5.57
CA ALA A 36 5.75 -16.88 6.59
C ALA A 36 6.50 -15.53 6.65
N TRP A 37 7.84 -15.59 6.63
CA TRP A 37 8.68 -14.39 6.68
C TRP A 37 8.47 -13.48 5.47
N VAL A 38 8.45 -14.03 4.25
CA VAL A 38 8.20 -13.27 3.01
C VAL A 38 6.81 -12.63 3.05
N ASN A 39 5.79 -13.36 3.49
CA ASN A 39 4.44 -12.80 3.61
C ASN A 39 4.36 -11.68 4.65
N ILE A 40 4.97 -11.86 5.82
CA ILE A 40 5.03 -10.82 6.85
C ILE A 40 5.76 -9.59 6.31
N TYR A 41 6.92 -9.79 5.69
CA TYR A 41 7.72 -8.70 5.12
C TYR A 41 6.97 -7.93 4.03
N ALA A 42 6.31 -8.64 3.10
CA ALA A 42 5.53 -8.04 2.03
C ALA A 42 4.31 -7.24 2.53
N ASN A 43 3.75 -7.61 3.68
CA ASN A 43 2.59 -6.95 4.28
C ASN A 43 2.92 -6.06 5.47
N MET A 44 4.19 -5.90 5.81
CA MET A 44 4.63 -5.13 6.99
C MET A 44 4.41 -3.63 6.81
N ASP A 45 4.48 -3.16 5.57
CA ASP A 45 4.18 -1.77 5.21
C ASP A 45 3.35 -1.71 3.93
N PRO A 46 2.03 -1.95 4.02
CA PRO A 46 1.15 -1.89 2.85
C PRO A 46 1.03 -0.48 2.27
N TYR A 47 1.41 0.53 3.03
CA TYR A 47 1.33 1.94 2.62
C TYR A 47 2.66 2.51 2.13
N GLY A 48 3.79 1.86 2.36
CA GLY A 48 5.10 2.36 1.97
C GLY A 48 5.31 2.50 0.47
N SER A 49 4.52 1.78 -0.33
CA SER A 49 4.56 1.86 -1.80
C SER A 49 3.42 2.68 -2.42
N THR A 50 2.49 3.19 -1.62
CA THR A 50 1.34 3.95 -2.13
C THR A 50 1.74 5.32 -2.68
N GLY A 51 2.88 5.86 -2.28
CA GLY A 51 3.47 7.06 -2.88
C GLY A 51 3.76 6.96 -4.38
N ASN A 52 3.87 5.73 -4.91
CA ASN A 52 4.04 5.48 -6.35
C ASN A 52 2.71 5.49 -7.13
N ILE A 53 1.58 5.47 -6.43
CA ILE A 53 0.25 5.58 -7.05
C ILE A 53 0.01 7.04 -7.36
N ARG A 54 0.07 7.41 -8.63
CA ARG A 54 -0.17 8.79 -9.08
C ARG A 54 -1.66 9.04 -9.18
N ILE A 55 -2.15 9.97 -8.34
CA ILE A 55 -3.53 10.47 -8.39
C ILE A 55 -3.47 11.96 -8.66
N ALA A 56 -4.14 12.38 -9.71
CA ALA A 56 -4.21 13.78 -10.10
C ALA A 56 -5.35 14.49 -9.37
N VAL A 57 -5.10 15.72 -8.96
CA VAL A 57 -6.10 16.58 -8.31
C VAL A 57 -6.15 17.92 -9.02
N ALA A 58 -7.31 18.31 -9.49
CA ALA A 58 -7.54 19.60 -10.12
C ALA A 58 -8.80 20.25 -9.55
N SER A 59 -8.90 21.57 -9.67
CA SER A 59 -10.07 22.33 -9.24
C SER A 59 -10.57 23.24 -10.34
N ARG A 60 -11.88 23.24 -10.56
CA ARG A 60 -12.62 24.25 -11.31
C ARG A 60 -13.32 25.25 -10.40
N ASP A 61 -13.15 25.08 -9.07
CA ASP A 61 -13.74 25.97 -8.08
C ASP A 61 -12.92 27.25 -7.93
N SER A 62 -13.56 28.38 -8.08
CA SER A 62 -12.97 29.72 -7.88
C SER A 62 -13.24 30.29 -6.48
N GLY A 63 -13.86 29.49 -5.61
CA GLY A 63 -14.29 29.91 -4.29
C GLY A 63 -15.56 30.74 -4.27
N ILE A 64 -16.02 31.05 -3.09
CA ILE A 64 -17.16 31.90 -2.80
C ILE A 64 -16.74 33.10 -1.94
N VAL A 65 -17.42 34.21 -2.09
CA VAL A 65 -17.23 35.39 -1.22
C VAL A 65 -18.14 35.22 -0.01
N ASP A 66 -17.55 35.20 1.19
CA ASP A 66 -18.32 35.10 2.44
C ASP A 66 -19.04 36.41 2.78
N ALA A 67 -19.84 36.39 3.85
CA ALA A 67 -20.58 37.56 4.31
C ALA A 67 -19.67 38.74 4.74
N ASN A 68 -18.38 38.49 4.98
CA ASN A 68 -17.38 39.47 5.37
C ASN A 68 -16.58 40.02 4.17
N GLY A 69 -16.88 39.55 2.95
CA GLY A 69 -16.18 39.95 1.74
C GLY A 69 -14.85 39.19 1.50
N ALA A 70 -14.56 38.16 2.26
CA ALA A 70 -13.38 37.33 2.05
C ALA A 70 -13.69 36.18 1.05
N THR A 71 -12.76 35.93 0.13
CA THR A 71 -12.87 34.76 -0.74
C THR A 71 -12.46 33.51 -0.03
N VAL A 72 -13.37 32.57 0.11
CA VAL A 72 -13.12 31.24 0.71
C VAL A 72 -13.16 30.20 -0.39
N ASN A 73 -12.05 29.51 -0.59
CA ASN A 73 -11.94 28.40 -1.54
C ASN A 73 -11.56 27.11 -0.79
N LYS A 74 -12.58 26.32 -0.48
CA LYS A 74 -12.38 25.06 0.27
C LYS A 74 -11.66 24.00 -0.56
N ALA A 75 -11.83 24.01 -1.87
CA ALA A 75 -11.08 23.11 -2.75
C ALA A 75 -9.58 23.40 -2.68
N GLN A 76 -9.19 24.68 -2.66
CA GLN A 76 -7.80 25.07 -2.53
C GLN A 76 -7.20 24.66 -1.19
N GLU A 77 -7.94 24.84 -0.09
CA GLU A 77 -7.51 24.42 1.25
C GLU A 77 -7.24 22.91 1.29
N VAL A 78 -8.13 22.08 0.73
CA VAL A 78 -7.94 20.62 0.64
C VAL A 78 -6.74 20.28 -0.26
N MET A 79 -6.57 20.96 -1.40
CA MET A 79 -5.43 20.73 -2.28
C MET A 79 -4.09 21.04 -1.58
N ASP A 80 -4.05 22.08 -0.75
CA ASP A 80 -2.85 22.44 -0.01
C ASP A 80 -2.52 21.40 1.06
N GLU A 81 -3.52 20.86 1.77
CA GLU A 81 -3.34 19.72 2.68
C GLU A 81 -2.84 18.46 1.96
N LEU A 82 -3.38 18.18 0.76
CA LEU A 82 -2.93 17.02 -0.03
C LEU A 82 -1.48 17.17 -0.50
N ARG A 83 -1.00 18.40 -0.77
CA ARG A 83 0.40 18.65 -1.13
C ARG A 83 1.38 18.30 -0.01
N GLU A 84 0.96 18.46 1.24
CA GLU A 84 1.76 18.09 2.40
C GLU A 84 1.75 16.57 2.68
N SER A 85 0.75 15.87 2.14
CA SER A 85 0.58 14.43 2.34
C SER A 85 1.50 13.63 1.43
N THR A 86 2.29 12.75 2.03
CA THR A 86 3.18 11.81 1.32
C THR A 86 2.60 10.41 1.17
N ALA A 87 1.35 10.20 1.63
CA ALA A 87 0.71 8.89 1.62
C ALA A 87 0.44 8.34 0.21
N ILE A 88 0.22 9.24 -0.75
CA ILE A 88 -0.06 8.94 -2.16
C ILE A 88 0.77 9.89 -3.03
N GLY A 89 1.10 9.48 -4.24
CA GLY A 89 1.80 10.31 -5.21
C GLY A 89 0.87 11.35 -5.85
N TRP A 90 0.46 12.34 -5.06
CA TRP A 90 -0.42 13.41 -5.53
C TRP A 90 0.21 14.21 -6.65
N GLN A 91 -0.54 14.44 -7.71
CA GLN A 91 -0.17 15.28 -8.85
C GLN A 91 -1.19 16.41 -9.00
N PHE A 92 -0.72 17.61 -9.33
CA PHE A 92 -1.57 18.80 -9.44
C PHE A 92 -1.42 19.42 -10.84
N PRO A 93 -2.07 18.83 -11.87
CA PRO A 93 -2.08 19.40 -13.21
C PRO A 93 -2.73 20.80 -13.24
N ASP A 94 -2.36 21.62 -14.23
CA ASP A 94 -2.82 22.98 -14.33
C ASP A 94 -4.31 23.08 -14.70
N SER A 95 -4.86 22.03 -15.32
CA SER A 95 -6.27 22.02 -15.71
C SER A 95 -6.96 20.69 -15.41
N ALA A 96 -8.30 20.76 -15.26
CA ALA A 96 -9.12 19.57 -15.13
C ALA A 96 -9.14 18.72 -16.41
N ASP A 97 -8.98 19.35 -17.58
CA ASP A 97 -8.97 18.64 -18.86
C ASP A 97 -7.67 17.84 -19.03
N ASP A 98 -6.52 18.40 -18.65
CA ASP A 98 -5.23 17.68 -18.59
C ASP A 98 -5.29 16.53 -17.61
N THR A 99 -5.99 16.71 -16.49
CA THR A 99 -6.22 15.68 -15.47
C THR A 99 -7.01 14.51 -16.05
N ILE A 100 -8.07 14.77 -16.80
CA ILE A 100 -8.90 13.74 -17.45
C ILE A 100 -8.09 13.00 -18.52
N GLU A 101 -7.35 13.73 -19.35
CA GLU A 101 -6.53 13.12 -20.40
C GLU A 101 -5.40 12.27 -19.81
N GLY A 102 -4.79 12.69 -18.71
CA GLY A 102 -3.78 11.92 -18.00
C GLY A 102 -4.31 10.59 -17.45
N VAL A 103 -5.56 10.54 -16.97
CA VAL A 103 -6.18 9.27 -16.58
C VAL A 103 -6.49 8.42 -17.82
N ARG A 104 -6.98 9.02 -18.90
CA ARG A 104 -7.29 8.30 -20.13
C ARG A 104 -6.05 7.70 -20.81
N SER A 105 -4.95 8.40 -20.76
CA SER A 105 -3.64 7.94 -21.28
C SER A 105 -2.95 6.94 -20.38
N GLY A 106 -3.41 6.77 -19.13
CA GLY A 106 -2.80 5.89 -18.14
C GLY A 106 -1.62 6.52 -17.40
N GLU A 107 -1.42 7.82 -17.51
CA GLU A 107 -0.40 8.56 -16.75
C GLU A 107 -0.75 8.64 -15.25
N TYR A 108 -2.04 8.84 -14.95
CA TYR A 108 -2.58 8.83 -13.60
C TYR A 108 -3.50 7.62 -13.38
N TYR A 109 -3.43 7.06 -12.20
CA TYR A 109 -4.27 5.94 -11.80
C TYR A 109 -5.74 6.36 -11.60
N ALA A 110 -5.92 7.55 -11.05
CA ALA A 110 -7.23 8.16 -10.81
C ALA A 110 -7.12 9.69 -10.81
N ALA A 111 -8.25 10.35 -10.85
CA ALA A 111 -8.35 11.82 -10.74
C ALA A 111 -9.45 12.25 -9.79
N ILE A 112 -9.21 13.34 -9.09
CA ILE A 112 -10.19 14.06 -8.28
C ILE A 112 -10.32 15.45 -8.89
N ILE A 113 -11.55 15.83 -9.25
CA ILE A 113 -11.83 17.16 -9.79
C ILE A 113 -12.88 17.83 -8.90
N PHE A 114 -12.48 18.93 -8.29
CA PHE A 114 -13.40 19.79 -7.55
C PHE A 114 -14.17 20.65 -8.52
N GLU A 115 -15.45 20.40 -8.66
CA GLU A 115 -16.34 21.21 -9.49
C GLU A 115 -16.80 22.44 -8.73
N LYS A 116 -17.11 23.51 -9.47
CA LYS A 116 -17.69 24.73 -8.90
C LYS A 116 -19.04 24.42 -8.27
N LEU A 117 -19.20 24.76 -7.00
CA LEU A 117 -20.48 24.66 -6.33
C LEU A 117 -21.34 25.87 -6.73
N TYR A 118 -22.44 25.63 -7.44
CA TYR A 118 -23.48 26.62 -7.70
C TYR A 118 -24.49 26.57 -6.54
N LEU A 119 -24.42 27.49 -5.63
CA LEU A 119 -25.41 27.71 -4.58
C LEU A 119 -26.35 28.84 -5.01
#